data_c92b142b94c6f82539775d0385c71557
#
_entry.id   c92b142b94c6f82539775d0385c71557
#
_cell.length_a   1.000
_cell.length_b   1.000
_cell.length_c   1.000
_cell.angle_alpha   90.00
_cell.angle_beta   90.00
_cell.angle_gamma   90.00
#
_symmetry.space_group_name_H-M   'P 1'
#
loop_
_entity.id
_entity.type
_entity.pdbx_description
1 polymer ?
#
loop_
_entity_poly.entity_id
_entity_poly.type
_entity_poly.pdbx_seq_one_letter_code
_entity_poly.pdbx_strand_id
1 'polypeptide(L)'
;DLKKVIAYSTCSQLGYMVFACGISGYNVSMYHLTNHAFFKALLFLSAGSVIHSMHDEQDMRAMGGLLKVLPFTYAMFMIGSFALLGFPFLSGYYSKDLLLELSFANYTISSHFAYILGTLAAFCTAFYSMRLLMLTFIVPTNAYKSVYTSAHDAPLLIALPLTILSIFSIFVGYFFREMAVGFGSNFWNNALFINFSNNAMVEAEFLPFTIKILPVVISLLGLILATIIYEYFTKYLNNLINNNFFRELYMFLNKKWYFDKLYSVSIYQKVLFMSYNPLYAVFDKGIFNVLGPR
;
A
#
# COMPACT_ATOMS: atom_id res chain seq x y z
N ASP A 1 -5.17 -2.65 -13.00
CA ASP A 1 -4.76 -3.99 -12.54
C ASP A 1 -4.85 -4.04 -11.03
N LEU A 2 -5.71 -4.93 -10.51
CA LEU A 2 -6.04 -5.08 -9.10
C LEU A 2 -4.79 -5.43 -8.26
N LYS A 3 -4.02 -6.42 -8.70
CA LYS A 3 -2.79 -6.86 -8.00
C LYS A 3 -1.73 -5.76 -7.96
N LYS A 4 -1.55 -5.03 -9.05
CA LYS A 4 -0.55 -3.95 -9.13
C LYS A 4 -0.89 -2.80 -8.19
N VAL A 5 -2.16 -2.40 -8.06
CA VAL A 5 -2.55 -1.36 -7.11
C VAL A 5 -2.17 -1.76 -5.69
N ILE A 6 -2.48 -3.00 -5.28
CA ILE A 6 -2.14 -3.50 -3.94
C ILE A 6 -0.63 -3.63 -3.78
N ALA A 7 0.11 -4.09 -4.80
CA ALA A 7 1.57 -4.20 -4.74
C ALA A 7 2.26 -2.83 -4.59
N TYR A 8 1.91 -1.84 -5.40
CA TYR A 8 2.49 -0.50 -5.26
C TYR A 8 2.10 0.20 -3.95
N SER A 9 0.92 -0.13 -3.41
CA SER A 9 0.57 0.37 -2.09
C SER A 9 1.43 -0.22 -0.96
N THR A 10 1.97 -1.45 -1.11
CA THR A 10 3.01 -1.96 -0.19
C THR A 10 4.28 -1.13 -0.24
N CYS A 11 4.76 -0.79 -1.44
CA CYS A 11 5.94 0.09 -1.58
C CYS A 11 5.73 1.43 -0.88
N SER A 12 4.53 2.01 -0.98
CA SER A 12 4.19 3.25 -0.28
C SER A 12 4.22 3.09 1.24
N GLN A 13 3.66 2.01 1.78
CA GLN A 13 3.68 1.77 3.23
C GLN A 13 5.08 1.46 3.76
N LEU A 14 5.90 0.74 3.01
CA LEU A 14 7.32 0.57 3.33
C LEU A 14 8.05 1.92 3.35
N GLY A 15 7.69 2.85 2.47
CA GLY A 15 8.20 4.23 2.50
C GLY A 15 7.90 4.94 3.84
N TYR A 16 6.70 4.76 4.41
CA TYR A 16 6.38 5.25 5.76
C TYR A 16 7.30 4.65 6.83
N MET A 17 7.56 3.33 6.75
CA MET A 17 8.44 2.67 7.71
C MET A 17 9.89 3.13 7.59
N VAL A 18 10.38 3.35 6.36
CA VAL A 18 11.74 3.84 6.12
C VAL A 18 11.94 5.25 6.66
N PHE A 19 11.00 6.18 6.43
CA PHE A 19 11.15 7.52 6.99
C PHE A 19 11.05 7.51 8.53
N ALA A 20 10.22 6.63 9.11
CA ALA A 20 10.17 6.46 10.55
C ALA A 20 11.50 5.96 11.12
N CYS A 21 12.16 5.03 10.46
CA CYS A 21 13.53 4.63 10.80
C CYS A 21 14.51 5.80 10.68
N GLY A 22 14.35 6.66 9.67
CA GLY A 22 15.18 7.85 9.47
C GLY A 22 15.09 8.89 10.60
N ILE A 23 13.98 8.91 11.33
CA ILE A 23 13.78 9.75 12.54
C ILE A 23 13.99 8.96 13.84
N SER A 24 14.64 7.81 13.78
CA SER A 24 14.92 6.90 14.90
C SER A 24 13.68 6.32 15.60
N GLY A 25 12.53 6.28 14.92
CA GLY A 25 11.29 5.67 15.40
C GLY A 25 11.19 4.18 15.09
N TYR A 26 12.22 3.39 15.44
CA TYR A 26 12.32 1.98 15.06
C TYR A 26 11.19 1.11 15.61
N ASN A 27 10.80 1.31 16.86
CA ASN A 27 9.69 0.59 17.49
C ASN A 27 8.35 0.87 16.79
N VAL A 28 8.09 2.11 16.43
CA VAL A 28 6.87 2.51 15.70
C VAL A 28 6.87 1.93 14.28
N SER A 29 8.04 1.94 13.62
CA SER A 29 8.19 1.32 12.29
C SER A 29 7.91 -0.18 12.34
N MET A 30 8.48 -0.92 13.31
CA MET A 30 8.25 -2.36 13.48
C MET A 30 6.81 -2.67 13.88
N TYR A 31 6.20 -1.83 14.72
CA TYR A 31 4.79 -1.94 15.07
C TYR A 31 3.88 -1.77 13.84
N HIS A 32 4.16 -0.78 12.99
CA HIS A 32 3.43 -0.60 11.74
C HIS A 32 3.66 -1.77 10.77
N LEU A 33 4.88 -2.32 10.68
CA LEU A 33 5.20 -3.50 9.88
C LEU A 33 4.33 -4.71 10.27
N THR A 34 4.17 -4.94 11.57
CA THR A 34 3.35 -6.06 12.09
C THR A 34 1.89 -5.88 11.68
N ASN A 35 1.32 -4.70 11.91
CA ASN A 35 -0.07 -4.42 11.51
C ASN A 35 -0.25 -4.48 9.99
N HIS A 36 0.70 -3.93 9.24
CA HIS A 36 0.72 -3.94 7.78
C HIS A 36 0.71 -5.37 7.22
N ALA A 37 1.43 -6.29 7.82
CA ALA A 37 1.45 -7.68 7.37
C ALA A 37 0.05 -8.31 7.34
N PHE A 38 -0.77 -8.09 8.38
CA PHE A 38 -2.12 -8.65 8.46
C PHE A 38 -3.07 -8.06 7.42
N PHE A 39 -3.23 -6.75 7.36
CA PHE A 39 -4.19 -6.18 6.41
C PHE A 39 -3.70 -6.26 4.95
N LYS A 40 -2.39 -6.35 4.70
CA LYS A 40 -1.89 -6.60 3.34
C LYS A 40 -2.10 -8.03 2.89
N ALA A 41 -1.83 -9.00 3.73
CA ALA A 41 -2.15 -10.39 3.43
C ALA A 41 -3.65 -10.54 3.15
N LEU A 42 -4.52 -9.90 3.97
CA LEU A 42 -5.95 -9.89 3.76
C LEU A 42 -6.33 -9.32 2.38
N LEU A 43 -5.76 -8.17 2.00
CA LEU A 43 -6.03 -7.53 0.70
C LEU A 43 -5.55 -8.38 -0.48
N PHE A 44 -4.36 -8.98 -0.40
CA PHE A 44 -3.85 -9.83 -1.47
C PHE A 44 -4.64 -11.12 -1.64
N LEU A 45 -5.01 -11.77 -0.55
CA LEU A 45 -5.80 -13.01 -0.61
C LEU A 45 -7.23 -12.72 -1.09
N SER A 46 -7.86 -11.65 -0.63
CA SER A 46 -9.18 -11.25 -1.11
C SER A 46 -9.15 -10.83 -2.58
N ALA A 47 -8.11 -10.14 -3.06
CA ALA A 47 -7.91 -9.87 -4.47
C ALA A 47 -7.70 -11.17 -5.28
N GLY A 48 -6.97 -12.13 -4.73
CA GLY A 48 -6.82 -13.46 -5.32
C GLY A 48 -8.16 -14.17 -5.49
N SER A 49 -9.04 -14.09 -4.49
CA SER A 49 -10.40 -14.64 -4.56
C SER A 49 -11.24 -13.97 -5.64
N VAL A 50 -11.19 -12.62 -5.75
CA VAL A 50 -11.89 -11.88 -6.83
C VAL A 50 -11.39 -12.31 -8.21
N ILE A 51 -10.08 -12.36 -8.42
CA ILE A 51 -9.46 -12.72 -9.70
C ILE A 51 -9.83 -14.16 -10.09
N HIS A 52 -9.79 -15.09 -9.14
CA HIS A 52 -10.18 -16.47 -9.37
C HIS A 52 -11.65 -16.60 -9.80
N SER A 53 -12.56 -15.88 -9.10
CA SER A 53 -13.99 -15.88 -9.45
C SER A 53 -14.28 -15.24 -10.80
N MET A 54 -13.40 -14.35 -11.31
CA MET A 54 -13.53 -13.63 -12.58
C MET A 54 -12.70 -14.27 -13.71
N HIS A 55 -12.40 -15.57 -13.64
CA HIS A 55 -11.63 -16.30 -14.65
C HIS A 55 -10.28 -15.65 -14.98
N ASP A 56 -9.51 -15.31 -13.95
CA ASP A 56 -8.18 -14.69 -14.00
C ASP A 56 -8.11 -13.26 -14.57
N GLU A 57 -9.28 -12.59 -14.72
CA GLU A 57 -9.30 -11.17 -15.07
C GLU A 57 -8.70 -10.33 -13.93
N GLN A 58 -7.79 -9.42 -14.27
CA GLN A 58 -7.12 -8.54 -13.32
C GLN A 58 -7.44 -7.06 -13.54
N ASP A 59 -8.01 -6.71 -14.70
CA ASP A 59 -8.37 -5.32 -15.01
C ASP A 59 -9.66 -4.92 -14.29
N MET A 60 -9.56 -4.01 -13.34
CA MET A 60 -10.71 -3.49 -12.60
C MET A 60 -11.79 -2.83 -13.51
N ARG A 61 -11.39 -2.38 -14.71
CA ARG A 61 -12.32 -1.76 -15.68
C ARG A 61 -13.22 -2.79 -16.35
N ALA A 62 -12.78 -4.06 -16.39
CA ALA A 62 -13.55 -5.19 -16.89
C ALA A 62 -14.36 -5.91 -15.80
N MET A 63 -14.35 -5.38 -14.57
CA MET A 63 -15.10 -5.90 -13.43
C MET A 63 -16.35 -5.03 -13.18
N GLY A 64 -16.83 -5.01 -11.95
CA GLY A 64 -17.94 -4.19 -11.47
C GLY A 64 -19.14 -5.01 -11.00
N GLY A 65 -19.91 -4.44 -10.07
CA GLY A 65 -21.13 -5.06 -9.56
C GLY A 65 -20.93 -6.33 -8.72
N LEU A 66 -19.70 -6.66 -8.35
CA LEU A 66 -19.36 -7.91 -7.67
C LEU A 66 -19.88 -7.99 -6.21
N LEU A 67 -20.34 -6.88 -5.64
CA LEU A 67 -20.93 -6.86 -4.31
C LEU A 67 -22.05 -7.89 -4.12
N LYS A 68 -22.89 -8.07 -5.14
CA LYS A 68 -24.05 -8.99 -5.08
C LYS A 68 -23.64 -10.47 -5.19
N VAL A 69 -22.54 -10.74 -5.86
CA VAL A 69 -22.08 -12.12 -6.17
C VAL A 69 -21.04 -12.59 -5.17
N LEU A 70 -20.19 -11.67 -4.67
CA LEU A 70 -19.09 -11.95 -3.75
C LEU A 70 -19.22 -11.13 -2.44
N PRO A 71 -20.30 -11.27 -1.67
CA PRO A 71 -20.54 -10.44 -0.48
C PRO A 71 -19.52 -10.69 0.63
N PHE A 72 -19.09 -11.92 0.85
CA PHE A 72 -18.08 -12.26 1.85
C PHE A 72 -16.71 -11.67 1.48
N THR A 73 -16.25 -11.91 0.23
CA THR A 73 -14.99 -11.38 -0.27
C THR A 73 -14.98 -9.85 -0.24
N TYR A 74 -16.11 -9.19 -0.57
CA TYR A 74 -16.27 -7.74 -0.42
C TYR A 74 -16.06 -7.26 1.02
N ALA A 75 -16.68 -7.92 1.99
CA ALA A 75 -16.53 -7.56 3.40
C ALA A 75 -15.05 -7.68 3.85
N MET A 76 -14.35 -8.74 3.48
CA MET A 76 -12.93 -8.94 3.78
C MET A 76 -12.06 -7.86 3.12
N PHE A 77 -12.36 -7.57 1.87
CA PHE A 77 -11.65 -6.52 1.10
C PHE A 77 -11.86 -5.13 1.72
N MET A 78 -13.08 -4.84 2.16
CA MET A 78 -13.45 -3.59 2.82
C MET A 78 -12.71 -3.40 4.15
N ILE A 79 -12.67 -4.45 4.99
CA ILE A 79 -11.91 -4.43 6.25
C ILE A 79 -10.43 -4.14 6.00
N GLY A 80 -9.81 -4.85 5.07
CA GLY A 80 -8.40 -4.64 4.71
C GLY A 80 -8.12 -3.24 4.14
N SER A 81 -9.04 -2.72 3.32
CA SER A 81 -8.92 -1.36 2.76
C SER A 81 -9.04 -0.29 3.83
N PHE A 82 -10.01 -0.38 4.72
CA PHE A 82 -10.18 0.57 5.80
C PHE A 82 -9.06 0.50 6.84
N ALA A 83 -8.54 -0.70 7.11
CA ALA A 83 -7.34 -0.85 7.94
C ALA A 83 -6.12 -0.15 7.30
N LEU A 84 -5.93 -0.30 5.98
CA LEU A 84 -4.87 0.38 5.24
C LEU A 84 -5.02 1.92 5.25
N LEU A 85 -6.24 2.43 5.17
CA LEU A 85 -6.52 3.87 5.25
C LEU A 85 -6.09 4.46 6.60
N GLY A 86 -6.17 3.70 7.66
CA GLY A 86 -6.11 4.19 9.04
C GLY A 86 -7.48 4.66 9.54
N PHE A 87 -8.55 3.94 9.16
CA PHE A 87 -9.88 4.25 9.66
C PHE A 87 -9.94 4.02 11.18
N PRO A 88 -10.55 4.92 11.97
CA PRO A 88 -10.62 4.79 13.43
C PRO A 88 -11.06 3.39 13.89
N PHE A 89 -10.46 2.92 14.97
CA PHE A 89 -10.66 1.60 15.59
C PHE A 89 -10.08 0.39 14.84
N LEU A 90 -9.50 0.55 13.66
CA LEU A 90 -8.80 -0.51 12.95
C LEU A 90 -7.28 -0.48 13.22
N SER A 91 -6.59 -1.58 12.98
CA SER A 91 -5.16 -1.72 13.32
C SER A 91 -4.27 -0.65 12.67
N GLY A 92 -4.60 -0.24 11.44
CA GLY A 92 -3.84 0.78 10.72
C GLY A 92 -3.92 2.18 11.34
N TYR A 93 -5.04 2.53 11.97
CA TYR A 93 -5.20 3.79 12.68
C TYR A 93 -4.15 3.96 13.78
N TYR A 94 -4.02 2.96 14.64
CA TYR A 94 -3.08 3.01 15.77
C TYR A 94 -1.62 3.08 15.35
N SER A 95 -1.27 2.53 14.20
CA SER A 95 0.12 2.46 13.75
C SER A 95 0.52 3.55 12.76
N LYS A 96 -0.32 3.85 11.76
CA LYS A 96 -0.01 4.83 10.71
C LYS A 96 -0.05 6.26 11.22
N ASP A 97 -1.06 6.60 12.04
CA ASP A 97 -1.19 7.95 12.56
C ASP A 97 -0.05 8.24 13.54
N LEU A 98 0.36 7.27 14.35
CA LEU A 98 1.53 7.40 15.23
C LEU A 98 2.84 7.66 14.46
N LEU A 99 3.03 7.07 13.26
CA LEU A 99 4.17 7.39 12.40
C LEU A 99 4.19 8.86 11.98
N LEU A 100 3.03 9.41 11.64
CA LEU A 100 2.88 10.82 11.26
C LEU A 100 3.05 11.75 12.46
N GLU A 101 2.46 11.41 13.60
CA GLU A 101 2.65 12.14 14.86
C GLU A 101 4.13 12.21 15.26
N LEU A 102 4.84 11.08 15.18
CA LEU A 102 6.27 11.01 15.46
C LEU A 102 7.09 11.90 14.52
N SER A 103 6.74 11.93 13.23
CA SER A 103 7.43 12.79 12.26
C SER A 103 7.22 14.27 12.52
N PHE A 104 6.05 14.67 13.03
CA PHE A 104 5.77 16.04 13.43
C PHE A 104 6.51 16.42 14.72
N ALA A 105 6.52 15.52 15.70
CA ALA A 105 7.14 15.74 17.02
C ALA A 105 8.66 15.88 17.01
N ASN A 106 9.33 15.44 15.95
CA ASN A 106 10.79 15.48 15.89
C ASN A 106 11.38 16.88 15.54
N TYR A 107 10.57 17.91 15.32
CA TYR A 107 10.93 19.33 15.10
C TYR A 107 12.12 19.62 14.17
N THR A 108 12.56 18.66 13.34
CA THR A 108 13.57 18.90 12.31
C THR A 108 12.93 19.25 10.97
N ILE A 109 13.61 20.00 10.11
CA ILE A 109 13.11 20.37 8.79
C ILE A 109 12.78 19.13 7.95
N SER A 110 13.65 18.11 7.99
CA SER A 110 13.46 16.84 7.31
C SER A 110 12.24 16.07 7.80
N SER A 111 11.98 16.09 9.11
CA SER A 111 10.84 15.43 9.73
C SER A 111 9.51 16.12 9.39
N HIS A 112 9.48 17.45 9.36
CA HIS A 112 8.32 18.20 8.91
C HIS A 112 8.04 17.97 7.42
N PHE A 113 9.08 17.90 6.58
CA PHE A 113 8.92 17.52 5.18
C PHE A 113 8.33 16.11 5.04
N ALA A 114 8.83 15.13 5.81
CA ALA A 114 8.29 13.78 5.85
C ALA A 114 6.82 13.76 6.31
N TYR A 115 6.44 14.58 7.31
CA TYR A 115 5.05 14.72 7.75
C TYR A 115 4.14 15.22 6.63
N ILE A 116 4.54 16.28 5.90
CA ILE A 116 3.75 16.83 4.78
C ILE A 116 3.58 15.78 3.67
N LEU A 117 4.67 15.13 3.26
CA LEU A 117 4.60 14.09 2.24
C LEU A 117 3.78 12.87 2.71
N GLY A 118 3.91 12.50 3.98
CA GLY A 118 3.15 11.41 4.58
C GLY A 118 1.64 11.71 4.61
N THR A 119 1.24 12.91 4.98
CA THR A 119 -0.18 13.31 4.98
C THR A 119 -0.76 13.40 3.57
N LEU A 120 -0.01 13.88 2.58
CA LEU A 120 -0.40 13.84 1.17
C LEU A 120 -0.53 12.40 0.66
N ALA A 121 0.40 11.52 1.05
CA ALA A 121 0.32 10.11 0.72
C ALA A 121 -0.86 9.42 1.42
N ALA A 122 -1.29 9.86 2.61
CA ALA A 122 -2.51 9.37 3.27
C ALA A 122 -3.76 9.71 2.46
N PHE A 123 -3.87 10.93 1.90
CA PHE A 123 -4.91 11.29 0.95
C PHE A 123 -4.93 10.37 -0.27
N CYS A 124 -3.77 10.17 -0.90
CA CYS A 124 -3.65 9.29 -2.07
C CYS A 124 -4.02 7.84 -1.74
N THR A 125 -3.64 7.34 -0.54
CA THR A 125 -4.00 5.97 -0.11
C THR A 125 -5.50 5.80 0.02
N ALA A 126 -6.20 6.77 0.60
CA ALA A 126 -7.65 6.76 0.70
C ALA A 126 -8.31 6.79 -0.69
N PHE A 127 -7.83 7.67 -1.55
CA PHE A 127 -8.38 7.83 -2.89
C PHE A 127 -8.27 6.54 -3.73
N TYR A 128 -7.07 5.92 -3.82
CA TYR A 128 -6.92 4.73 -4.64
C TYR A 128 -7.60 3.50 -4.03
N SER A 129 -7.66 3.38 -2.70
CA SER A 129 -8.36 2.27 -2.04
C SER A 129 -9.86 2.32 -2.32
N MET A 130 -10.45 3.52 -2.21
CA MET A 130 -11.86 3.69 -2.56
C MET A 130 -12.13 3.50 -4.05
N ARG A 131 -11.26 4.02 -4.92
CA ARG A 131 -11.32 3.75 -6.37
C ARG A 131 -11.38 2.25 -6.66
N LEU A 132 -10.52 1.47 -5.99
CA LEU A 132 -10.47 0.03 -6.16
C LEU A 132 -11.81 -0.61 -5.75
N LEU A 133 -12.35 -0.27 -4.57
CA LEU A 133 -13.65 -0.78 -4.11
C LEU A 133 -14.80 -0.40 -5.05
N MET A 134 -14.81 0.84 -5.54
CA MET A 134 -15.84 1.32 -6.45
C MET A 134 -15.82 0.54 -7.77
N LEU A 135 -14.66 0.45 -8.42
CA LEU A 135 -14.55 -0.18 -9.74
C LEU A 135 -14.76 -1.69 -9.73
N THR A 136 -14.39 -2.38 -8.63
CA THR A 136 -14.55 -3.84 -8.56
C THR A 136 -15.93 -4.27 -8.08
N PHE A 137 -16.48 -3.58 -7.08
CA PHE A 137 -17.65 -4.09 -6.36
C PHE A 137 -18.94 -3.27 -6.58
N ILE A 138 -18.85 -1.94 -6.71
CA ILE A 138 -20.00 -1.04 -6.58
C ILE A 138 -20.52 -0.57 -7.93
N VAL A 139 -19.65 -0.11 -8.83
CA VAL A 139 -20.01 0.40 -10.15
C VAL A 139 -20.71 -0.71 -10.97
N PRO A 140 -21.66 -0.39 -11.85
CA PRO A 140 -22.30 -1.40 -12.70
C PRO A 140 -21.29 -2.28 -13.43
N THR A 141 -21.61 -3.56 -13.60
CA THR A 141 -20.70 -4.54 -14.20
C THR A 141 -20.39 -4.23 -15.65
N ASN A 142 -19.10 -4.28 -16.00
CA ASN A 142 -18.59 -4.26 -17.37
C ASN A 142 -18.08 -5.64 -17.82
N ALA A 143 -18.23 -6.67 -16.96
CA ALA A 143 -17.79 -8.03 -17.25
C ALA A 143 -18.73 -8.71 -18.27
N TYR A 144 -18.18 -9.68 -18.98
CA TYR A 144 -18.99 -10.56 -19.83
C TYR A 144 -20.03 -11.29 -18.98
N LYS A 145 -21.28 -11.36 -19.49
CA LYS A 145 -22.41 -11.96 -18.77
C LYS A 145 -22.12 -13.40 -18.33
N SER A 146 -21.45 -14.19 -19.15
CA SER A 146 -21.06 -15.58 -18.82
C SER A 146 -20.13 -15.65 -17.61
N VAL A 147 -19.13 -14.78 -17.53
CA VAL A 147 -18.17 -14.71 -16.41
C VAL A 147 -18.86 -14.24 -15.13
N TYR A 148 -19.68 -13.20 -15.23
CA TYR A 148 -20.41 -12.67 -14.09
C TYR A 148 -21.42 -13.68 -13.50
N THR A 149 -22.12 -14.45 -14.33
CA THR A 149 -23.10 -15.45 -13.87
C THR A 149 -22.46 -16.71 -13.29
N SER A 150 -21.22 -17.04 -13.68
CA SER A 150 -20.46 -18.18 -13.14
C SER A 150 -19.66 -17.81 -11.89
N ALA A 151 -19.52 -16.53 -11.58
CA ALA A 151 -18.77 -16.09 -10.43
C ALA A 151 -19.41 -16.59 -9.11
N HIS A 152 -18.60 -17.07 -8.19
CA HIS A 152 -19.01 -17.58 -6.89
C HIS A 152 -18.06 -17.10 -5.80
N ASP A 153 -18.56 -16.95 -4.58
CA ASP A 153 -17.77 -16.43 -3.46
C ASP A 153 -16.73 -17.47 -2.98
N ALA A 154 -15.82 -17.04 -2.15
CA ALA A 154 -14.68 -17.80 -1.67
C ALA A 154 -15.12 -19.14 -1.02
N PRO A 155 -14.58 -20.28 -1.45
CA PRO A 155 -14.81 -21.56 -0.77
C PRO A 155 -14.22 -21.54 0.64
N LEU A 156 -14.66 -22.45 1.54
CA LEU A 156 -14.24 -22.50 2.94
C LEU A 156 -12.72 -22.51 3.14
N LEU A 157 -11.98 -23.18 2.25
CA LEU A 157 -10.50 -23.21 2.31
C LEU A 157 -9.86 -21.82 2.15
N ILE A 158 -10.48 -20.93 1.36
CA ILE A 158 -10.02 -19.54 1.20
C ILE A 158 -10.65 -18.65 2.26
N ALA A 159 -11.91 -18.88 2.61
CA ALA A 159 -12.64 -18.08 3.57
C ALA A 159 -12.05 -18.12 4.98
N LEU A 160 -11.55 -19.27 5.43
CA LEU A 160 -10.99 -19.44 6.78
C LEU A 160 -9.74 -18.55 7.00
N PRO A 161 -8.69 -18.59 6.15
CA PRO A 161 -7.57 -17.65 6.28
C PRO A 161 -7.99 -16.18 6.21
N LEU A 162 -8.95 -15.82 5.35
CA LEU A 162 -9.45 -14.44 5.24
C LEU A 162 -10.12 -13.98 6.52
N THR A 163 -10.94 -14.82 7.16
CA THR A 163 -11.58 -14.47 8.44
C THR A 163 -10.57 -14.28 9.55
N ILE A 164 -9.56 -15.16 9.66
CA ILE A 164 -8.50 -15.02 10.67
C ILE A 164 -7.74 -13.71 10.46
N LEU A 165 -7.31 -13.43 9.23
CA LEU A 165 -6.59 -12.20 8.92
C LEU A 165 -7.44 -10.94 9.13
N SER A 166 -8.76 -11.01 8.91
CA SER A 166 -9.67 -9.89 9.15
C SER A 166 -9.77 -9.56 10.63
N ILE A 167 -9.87 -10.58 11.50
CA ILE A 167 -9.88 -10.40 12.96
C ILE A 167 -8.58 -9.71 13.42
N PHE A 168 -7.43 -10.20 12.97
CA PHE A 168 -6.15 -9.56 13.29
C PHE A 168 -6.05 -8.14 12.72
N SER A 169 -6.55 -7.89 11.52
CA SER A 169 -6.56 -6.54 10.92
C SER A 169 -7.43 -5.54 11.68
N ILE A 170 -8.41 -6.01 12.46
CA ILE A 170 -9.23 -5.15 13.31
C ILE A 170 -8.54 -4.93 14.67
N PHE A 171 -8.12 -5.99 15.34
CA PHE A 171 -7.81 -5.96 16.77
C PHE A 171 -6.32 -5.84 17.12
N VAL A 172 -5.41 -6.36 16.31
CA VAL A 172 -3.98 -6.43 16.67
C VAL A 172 -3.38 -5.05 16.92
N GLY A 173 -3.81 -4.04 16.16
CA GLY A 173 -3.35 -2.67 16.39
C GLY A 173 -3.60 -2.19 17.80
N TYR A 174 -4.78 -2.41 18.34
CA TYR A 174 -5.12 -2.00 19.70
C TYR A 174 -4.34 -2.82 20.76
N PHE A 175 -4.40 -4.14 20.69
CA PHE A 175 -3.78 -5.00 21.70
C PHE A 175 -2.25 -4.94 21.71
N PHE A 176 -1.63 -4.79 20.56
CA PHE A 176 -0.17 -4.81 20.43
C PHE A 176 0.46 -3.44 20.66
N ARG A 177 -0.32 -2.35 20.70
CA ARG A 177 0.18 -0.98 20.84
C ARG A 177 1.02 -0.81 22.10
N GLU A 178 0.44 -1.10 23.26
CA GLU A 178 1.12 -0.89 24.55
C GLU A 178 2.38 -1.75 24.67
N MET A 179 2.36 -2.95 24.13
CA MET A 179 3.50 -3.85 24.16
C MET A 179 4.64 -3.37 23.25
N ALA A 180 4.34 -2.89 22.05
CA ALA A 180 5.34 -2.51 21.06
C ALA A 180 5.87 -1.09 21.23
N VAL A 181 5.01 -0.15 21.68
CA VAL A 181 5.29 1.30 21.67
C VAL A 181 5.02 1.97 23.01
N GLY A 182 4.41 1.25 23.96
CA GLY A 182 4.09 1.77 25.30
C GLY A 182 5.32 2.20 26.09
N PHE A 183 5.17 3.27 26.88
CA PHE A 183 6.25 3.76 27.73
C PHE A 183 6.63 2.73 28.80
N GLY A 184 7.93 2.43 28.92
CA GLY A 184 8.45 1.45 29.88
C GLY A 184 8.24 -0.01 29.46
N SER A 185 7.77 -0.27 28.25
CA SER A 185 7.69 -1.62 27.71
C SER A 185 9.08 -2.20 27.50
N ASN A 186 9.33 -3.37 28.08
CA ASN A 186 10.58 -4.13 27.89
C ASN A 186 10.50 -5.11 26.70
N PHE A 187 9.48 -5.02 25.87
CA PHE A 187 9.27 -5.98 24.78
C PHE A 187 10.46 -6.07 23.82
N TRP A 188 11.01 -4.93 23.43
CA TRP A 188 12.16 -4.90 22.53
C TRP A 188 13.49 -5.11 23.25
N ASN A 189 13.54 -4.96 24.57
CA ASN A 189 14.75 -5.05 25.40
C ASN A 189 15.93 -4.30 24.72
N ASN A 190 17.04 -4.97 24.46
CA ASN A 190 18.21 -4.41 23.77
C ASN A 190 18.20 -4.64 22.24
N ALA A 191 17.11 -5.19 21.68
CA ALA A 191 17.01 -5.45 20.23
C ALA A 191 16.90 -4.17 19.39
N LEU A 192 16.32 -3.11 19.97
CA LEU A 192 16.22 -1.80 19.33
C LEU A 192 16.96 -0.75 20.17
N PHE A 193 17.94 -0.10 19.52
CA PHE A 193 18.63 1.02 20.15
C PHE A 193 17.78 2.28 20.05
N ILE A 194 17.44 2.87 21.19
CA ILE A 194 16.76 4.17 21.29
C ILE A 194 17.75 5.14 21.95
N ASN A 195 18.08 6.22 21.25
CA ASN A 195 18.93 7.26 21.82
C ASN A 195 18.18 7.99 22.94
N PHE A 196 18.81 8.09 24.12
CA PHE A 196 18.24 8.77 25.29
C PHE A 196 17.90 10.25 25.05
N SER A 197 18.53 10.90 24.08
CA SER A 197 18.22 12.27 23.67
C SER A 197 17.00 12.40 22.74
N ASN A 198 16.45 11.28 22.26
CA ASN A 198 15.30 11.29 21.34
C ASN A 198 13.99 11.23 22.12
N ASN A 199 13.44 12.40 22.45
CA ASN A 199 12.17 12.53 23.16
C ASN A 199 10.95 12.55 22.21
N ALA A 200 11.14 12.35 20.90
CA ALA A 200 10.07 12.50 19.91
C ALA A 200 8.85 11.60 20.19
N MET A 201 9.06 10.41 20.76
CA MET A 201 7.96 9.51 21.17
C MET A 201 7.11 10.10 22.30
N VAL A 202 7.74 10.71 23.29
CA VAL A 202 7.05 11.37 24.41
C VAL A 202 6.31 12.60 23.89
N GLU A 203 6.97 13.40 23.09
CA GLU A 203 6.39 14.62 22.51
C GLU A 203 5.23 14.32 21.57
N ALA A 204 5.27 13.20 20.83
CA ALA A 204 4.18 12.76 19.97
C ALA A 204 2.86 12.55 20.74
N GLU A 205 2.95 12.08 21.99
CA GLU A 205 1.74 11.85 22.80
C GLU A 205 1.10 13.16 23.29
N PHE A 206 1.88 14.22 23.43
CA PHE A 206 1.42 15.55 23.88
C PHE A 206 1.08 16.50 22.72
N LEU A 207 1.09 16.03 21.47
CA LEU A 207 0.69 16.86 20.32
C LEU A 207 -0.75 17.37 20.43
N PRO A 208 -1.02 18.59 19.94
CA PRO A 208 -2.38 19.14 19.87
C PRO A 208 -3.33 18.22 19.10
N PHE A 209 -4.56 18.13 19.57
CA PHE A 209 -5.61 17.31 18.95
C PHE A 209 -5.80 17.60 17.45
N THR A 210 -5.63 18.84 17.02
CA THR A 210 -5.72 19.25 15.62
C THR A 210 -4.72 18.53 14.72
N ILE A 211 -3.50 18.30 15.21
CA ILE A 211 -2.45 17.59 14.46
C ILE A 211 -2.74 16.09 14.42
N LYS A 212 -3.21 15.52 15.53
CA LYS A 212 -3.57 14.10 15.62
C LYS A 212 -4.74 13.72 14.72
N ILE A 213 -5.74 14.58 14.58
CA ILE A 213 -6.94 14.28 13.77
C ILE A 213 -6.74 14.59 12.29
N LEU A 214 -5.74 15.40 11.92
CA LEU A 214 -5.53 15.87 10.55
C LEU A 214 -5.32 14.71 9.54
N PRO A 215 -4.53 13.66 9.80
CA PRO A 215 -4.42 12.52 8.89
C PRO A 215 -5.75 11.81 8.63
N VAL A 216 -6.58 11.66 9.66
CA VAL A 216 -7.91 11.05 9.55
C VAL A 216 -8.83 11.90 8.67
N VAL A 217 -8.87 13.20 8.90
CA VAL A 217 -9.69 14.14 8.10
C VAL A 217 -9.26 14.11 6.64
N ILE A 218 -7.95 14.15 6.38
CA ILE A 218 -7.40 14.12 5.01
C ILE A 218 -7.73 12.78 4.33
N SER A 219 -7.63 11.65 5.03
CA SER A 219 -8.01 10.35 4.48
C SER A 219 -9.51 10.25 4.19
N LEU A 220 -10.37 10.76 5.06
CA LEU A 220 -11.81 10.85 4.80
C LEU A 220 -12.14 11.72 3.60
N LEU A 221 -11.48 12.87 3.44
CA LEU A 221 -11.64 13.72 2.26
C LEU A 221 -11.24 12.97 0.98
N GLY A 222 -10.14 12.23 0.99
CA GLY A 222 -9.71 11.40 -0.14
C GLY A 222 -10.73 10.32 -0.50
N LEU A 223 -11.34 9.69 0.50
CA LEU A 223 -12.37 8.68 0.34
C LEU A 223 -13.66 9.27 -0.26
N ILE A 224 -14.17 10.38 0.30
CA ILE A 224 -15.37 11.07 -0.19
C ILE A 224 -15.15 11.56 -1.63
N LEU A 225 -14.00 12.16 -1.92
CA LEU A 225 -13.69 12.66 -3.25
C LEU A 225 -13.63 11.54 -4.28
N ALA A 226 -13.05 10.37 -3.94
CA ALA A 226 -13.03 9.21 -4.81
C ALA A 226 -14.45 8.70 -5.09
N THR A 227 -15.34 8.59 -4.08
CA THR A 227 -16.72 8.14 -4.28
C THR A 227 -17.47 9.07 -5.23
N ILE A 228 -17.41 10.37 -4.99
CA ILE A 228 -18.08 11.38 -5.83
C ILE A 228 -17.59 11.30 -7.28
N ILE A 229 -16.27 11.18 -7.48
CA ILE A 229 -15.70 11.13 -8.83
C ILE A 229 -16.13 9.87 -9.58
N TYR A 230 -16.05 8.69 -8.95
CA TYR A 230 -16.34 7.43 -9.63
C TYR A 230 -17.83 7.14 -9.75
N GLU A 231 -18.68 7.77 -8.98
CA GLU A 231 -20.14 7.65 -9.09
C GLU A 231 -20.74 8.64 -10.11
N TYR A 232 -20.35 9.92 -10.05
CA TYR A 232 -21.01 10.98 -10.80
C TYR A 232 -20.17 11.57 -11.94
N PHE A 233 -18.85 11.59 -11.84
CA PHE A 233 -17.99 12.37 -12.73
C PHE A 233 -17.11 11.55 -13.68
N THR A 234 -17.33 10.25 -13.83
CA THR A 234 -16.52 9.38 -14.72
C THR A 234 -16.49 9.87 -16.18
N LYS A 235 -17.63 10.31 -16.72
CA LYS A 235 -17.73 10.86 -18.09
C LYS A 235 -16.93 12.16 -18.25
N TYR A 236 -16.95 13.00 -17.22
CA TYR A 236 -16.24 14.28 -17.22
C TYR A 236 -14.72 14.09 -17.19
N LEU A 237 -14.23 13.11 -16.40
CA LEU A 237 -12.81 12.76 -16.38
C LEU A 237 -12.29 12.34 -17.76
N ASN A 238 -13.07 11.56 -18.53
CA ASN A 238 -12.69 11.18 -19.88
C ASN A 238 -12.57 12.38 -20.82
N ASN A 239 -13.39 13.41 -20.64
CA ASN A 239 -13.28 14.64 -21.41
C ASN A 239 -12.06 15.49 -21.04
N LEU A 240 -11.61 15.47 -19.79
CA LEU A 240 -10.39 16.17 -19.36
C LEU A 240 -9.13 15.67 -20.08
N ILE A 241 -9.07 14.38 -20.40
CA ILE A 241 -7.93 13.77 -21.11
C ILE A 241 -7.77 14.35 -22.55
N ASN A 242 -8.81 14.95 -23.12
CA ASN A 242 -8.73 15.59 -24.42
C ASN A 242 -7.89 16.88 -24.39
N ASN A 243 -7.68 17.48 -23.24
CA ASN A 243 -6.78 18.62 -23.07
C ASN A 243 -5.31 18.14 -23.04
N ASN A 244 -4.44 18.76 -23.82
CA ASN A 244 -3.02 18.35 -23.97
C ASN A 244 -2.28 18.28 -22.63
N PHE A 245 -2.46 19.24 -21.74
CA PHE A 245 -1.81 19.26 -20.43
C PHE A 245 -2.21 18.04 -19.57
N PHE A 246 -3.50 17.77 -19.45
CA PHE A 246 -4.00 16.64 -18.67
C PHE A 246 -3.62 15.30 -19.30
N ARG A 247 -3.54 15.24 -20.62
CA ARG A 247 -3.11 14.03 -21.35
C ARG A 247 -1.62 13.73 -21.07
N GLU A 248 -0.74 14.73 -21.10
CA GLU A 248 0.67 14.53 -20.77
C GLU A 248 0.87 14.10 -19.31
N LEU A 249 0.17 14.75 -18.38
CA LEU A 249 0.17 14.38 -16.97
C LEU A 249 -0.34 12.94 -16.78
N TYR A 250 -1.43 12.58 -17.43
CA TYR A 250 -1.97 11.23 -17.41
C TYR A 250 -0.97 10.20 -17.95
N MET A 251 -0.32 10.50 -19.07
CA MET A 251 0.71 9.62 -19.65
C MET A 251 1.90 9.46 -18.71
N PHE A 252 2.38 10.53 -18.09
CA PHE A 252 3.48 10.50 -17.14
C PHE A 252 3.15 9.62 -15.92
N LEU A 253 1.96 9.79 -15.35
CA LEU A 253 1.50 8.99 -14.22
C LEU A 253 1.27 7.52 -14.60
N ASN A 254 0.65 7.28 -15.76
CA ASN A 254 0.36 5.93 -16.26
C ASN A 254 1.65 5.14 -16.59
N LYS A 255 2.69 5.82 -17.04
CA LYS A 255 4.04 5.27 -17.24
C LYS A 255 4.85 5.16 -15.94
N LYS A 256 4.22 5.37 -14.78
CA LYS A 256 4.83 5.25 -13.44
C LYS A 256 6.09 6.10 -13.31
N TRP A 257 5.99 7.38 -13.73
CA TRP A 257 7.10 8.33 -13.74
C TRP A 257 8.31 7.84 -14.55
N TYR A 258 8.10 6.92 -15.48
CA TYR A 258 9.12 6.26 -16.30
C TYR A 258 10.18 5.47 -15.50
N PHE A 259 10.00 5.19 -14.22
CA PHE A 259 10.94 4.42 -13.42
C PHE A 259 11.15 3.00 -13.99
N ASP A 260 10.08 2.31 -14.37
CA ASP A 260 10.20 0.98 -14.99
C ASP A 260 11.05 1.01 -16.27
N LYS A 261 10.92 2.09 -17.07
CA LYS A 261 11.73 2.28 -18.28
C LYS A 261 13.20 2.57 -17.93
N LEU A 262 13.44 3.39 -16.91
CA LEU A 262 14.77 3.71 -16.43
C LEU A 262 15.49 2.44 -15.93
N TYR A 263 14.84 1.63 -15.13
CA TYR A 263 15.41 0.38 -14.63
C TYR A 263 15.65 -0.63 -15.76
N SER A 264 14.70 -0.83 -16.67
CA SER A 264 14.83 -1.82 -17.74
C SER A 264 15.87 -1.43 -18.78
N VAL A 265 15.90 -0.18 -19.25
CA VAL A 265 16.79 0.26 -20.34
C VAL A 265 18.15 0.70 -19.81
N SER A 266 18.18 1.51 -18.74
CA SER A 266 19.44 2.13 -18.30
C SER A 266 20.28 1.23 -17.39
N ILE A 267 19.65 0.33 -16.64
CA ILE A 267 20.34 -0.53 -15.67
C ILE A 267 20.36 -1.98 -16.18
N TYR A 268 19.18 -2.60 -16.28
CA TYR A 268 19.09 -4.04 -16.54
C TYR A 268 19.73 -4.46 -17.87
N GLN A 269 19.41 -3.79 -18.97
CA GLN A 269 20.00 -4.11 -20.28
C GLN A 269 21.51 -3.92 -20.30
N LYS A 270 22.03 -2.87 -19.64
CA LYS A 270 23.47 -2.64 -19.55
C LYS A 270 24.18 -3.70 -18.72
N VAL A 271 23.59 -4.07 -17.57
CA VAL A 271 24.15 -5.14 -16.72
C VAL A 271 24.16 -6.47 -17.47
N LEU A 272 23.06 -6.81 -18.16
CA LEU A 272 23.02 -8.02 -19.00
C LEU A 272 24.07 -7.98 -20.11
N PHE A 273 24.22 -6.85 -20.79
CA PHE A 273 25.23 -6.69 -21.85
C PHE A 273 26.65 -6.89 -21.30
N MET A 274 26.97 -6.28 -20.15
CA MET A 274 28.24 -6.44 -19.47
C MET A 274 28.47 -7.86 -18.97
N SER A 275 27.45 -8.51 -18.44
CA SER A 275 27.56 -9.90 -17.99
C SER A 275 27.81 -10.86 -19.14
N TYR A 276 27.11 -10.70 -20.25
CA TYR A 276 27.22 -11.62 -21.36
C TYR A 276 28.48 -11.37 -22.22
N ASN A 277 28.72 -10.13 -22.63
CA ASN A 277 29.83 -9.84 -23.55
C ASN A 277 31.22 -9.84 -22.87
N PRO A 278 31.55 -8.91 -21.93
CA PRO A 278 32.90 -8.94 -21.35
C PRO A 278 33.07 -10.09 -20.34
N LEU A 279 32.15 -10.32 -19.45
CA LEU A 279 32.39 -11.31 -18.40
C LEU A 279 32.30 -12.75 -18.93
N TYR A 280 31.18 -13.15 -19.51
CA TYR A 280 31.03 -14.51 -20.01
C TYR A 280 31.83 -14.79 -21.27
N ALA A 281 31.67 -13.98 -22.32
CA ALA A 281 32.31 -14.30 -23.63
C ALA A 281 33.82 -14.10 -23.63
N VAL A 282 34.35 -13.08 -22.95
CA VAL A 282 35.79 -12.79 -22.92
C VAL A 282 36.47 -13.50 -21.75
N PHE A 283 35.99 -13.31 -20.51
CA PHE A 283 36.66 -13.88 -19.33
C PHE A 283 36.40 -15.38 -19.22
N ASP A 284 35.17 -15.83 -19.13
CA ASP A 284 34.87 -17.24 -18.87
C ASP A 284 35.25 -18.10 -20.08
N LYS A 285 34.73 -17.76 -21.26
CA LYS A 285 34.92 -18.56 -22.47
C LYS A 285 36.25 -18.34 -23.15
N GLY A 286 36.75 -17.10 -23.20
CA GLY A 286 37.98 -16.72 -23.88
C GLY A 286 39.24 -16.96 -23.04
N ILE A 287 39.24 -16.67 -21.76
CA ILE A 287 40.41 -16.75 -20.88
C ILE A 287 40.38 -18.04 -20.05
N PHE A 288 39.38 -18.21 -19.18
CA PHE A 288 39.41 -19.32 -18.23
C PHE A 288 39.30 -20.70 -18.90
N ASN A 289 38.39 -20.87 -19.88
CA ASN A 289 38.28 -22.15 -20.59
C ASN A 289 39.43 -22.48 -21.49
N VAL A 290 40.24 -21.47 -21.93
CA VAL A 290 41.43 -21.70 -22.75
C VAL A 290 42.68 -21.93 -21.89
N LEU A 291 42.81 -21.24 -20.76
CA LEU A 291 43.97 -21.37 -19.86
C LEU A 291 43.83 -22.49 -18.81
N GLY A 292 42.61 -22.83 -18.42
CA GLY A 292 42.35 -23.80 -17.36
C GLY A 292 42.55 -25.29 -17.72
N PRO A 293 42.22 -25.76 -18.93
CA PRO A 293 42.35 -27.17 -19.31
C PRO A 293 43.73 -27.60 -19.78
N ARG A 294 44.76 -26.75 -19.68
CA ARG A 294 46.14 -27.14 -20.06
C ARG A 294 47.01 -27.48 -18.87
#